data_aca96e052d9034f6d602ebdca4152eee
#
_entry.id   aca96e052d9034f6d602ebdca4152eee
#
_cell.length_a   1.000
_cell.length_b   1.000
_cell.length_c   1.000
_cell.angle_alpha   90.00
_cell.angle_beta   90.00
_cell.angle_gamma   90.00
#
_symmetry.space_group_name_H-M   'P 1'
#
loop_
_entity.id
_entity.type
_entity.pdbx_description
1 polymer ?
#
loop_
_entity_poly.entity_id
_entity_poly.type
_entity_poly.pdbx_seq_one_letter_code
_entity_poly.pdbx_strand_id
1 'polypeptide(L)'
;MSEQGKKKAVTLILTLIMLCAIALADEPATTMIDTANVPSIPAGTLSASLVSFTSNQTYPVYSAPDSRSIRGAKGRARVSTNGWIQVFGSEGDWILVQYDITDTHNRIGYIYKNALPAGVTVPELNLTSIPSVVHYDVEVTDDPLVSRTPLARLTENTKVTCLGTMGEWTYIEAEADKERFRGFVPSACLYETVMELSEARQAMLGSWRLYAGSSINASRITFREDGTMTGRTQLESGREMEWSGTWSIDFYDTRRDRYLNESEFELTLARGSATEQYGLRICRQVKADGSYQYSLVISDGARTSDMVVCE
;
A
#
# COMPACT_ATOMS: atom_id res chain seq x y z
N MET A 1 -50.44 -57.66 -20.48
CA MET A 1 -49.17 -56.93 -20.71
C MET A 1 -48.05 -57.93 -20.46
N SER A 2 -47.23 -58.17 -21.46
CA SER A 2 -46.15 -59.16 -21.36
C SER A 2 -45.01 -58.65 -20.46
N GLU A 3 -44.31 -59.57 -19.82
CA GLU A 3 -43.17 -59.27 -18.94
C GLU A 3 -42.09 -58.45 -19.63
N GLN A 4 -41.96 -58.57 -20.96
CA GLN A 4 -41.09 -57.78 -21.80
C GLN A 4 -41.45 -56.27 -21.87
N GLY A 5 -42.78 -55.97 -21.82
CA GLY A 5 -43.26 -54.57 -21.82
C GLY A 5 -42.93 -53.84 -20.52
N LYS A 6 -42.96 -54.56 -19.37
CA LYS A 6 -42.62 -53.99 -18.06
C LYS A 6 -41.13 -53.69 -17.93
N LYS A 7 -40.23 -54.58 -18.45
CA LYS A 7 -38.79 -54.35 -18.44
C LYS A 7 -38.36 -53.16 -19.31
N LYS A 8 -38.98 -52.98 -20.48
CA LYS A 8 -38.72 -51.80 -21.35
C LYS A 8 -39.19 -50.48 -20.74
N ALA A 9 -40.34 -50.48 -20.05
CA ALA A 9 -40.86 -49.28 -19.38
C ALA A 9 -39.97 -48.87 -18.20
N VAL A 10 -39.52 -49.85 -17.39
CA VAL A 10 -38.58 -49.56 -16.25
C VAL A 10 -37.24 -49.05 -16.73
N THR A 11 -36.70 -49.61 -17.80
CA THR A 11 -35.41 -49.16 -18.37
C THR A 11 -35.52 -47.75 -18.93
N LEU A 12 -36.65 -47.39 -19.58
CA LEU A 12 -36.87 -46.05 -20.14
C LEU A 12 -37.02 -45.00 -19.03
N ILE A 13 -37.68 -45.32 -17.92
CA ILE A 13 -37.87 -44.41 -16.78
C ILE A 13 -36.52 -44.22 -16.06
N LEU A 14 -35.69 -45.26 -15.88
CA LEU A 14 -34.38 -45.14 -15.29
C LEU A 14 -33.45 -44.31 -16.16
N THR A 15 -33.50 -44.42 -17.49
CA THR A 15 -32.69 -43.62 -18.41
C THR A 15 -33.12 -42.16 -18.41
N LEU A 16 -34.43 -41.86 -18.29
CA LEU A 16 -34.97 -40.53 -18.21
C LEU A 16 -34.61 -39.82 -16.88
N ILE A 17 -34.61 -40.57 -15.77
CA ILE A 17 -34.18 -40.06 -14.45
C ILE A 17 -32.67 -39.82 -14.46
N MET A 18 -31.88 -40.65 -15.13
CA MET A 18 -30.43 -40.46 -15.26
C MET A 18 -30.09 -39.25 -16.18
N LEU A 19 -30.87 -39.01 -17.24
CA LEU A 19 -30.70 -37.81 -18.08
C LEU A 19 -31.13 -36.49 -17.35
N CYS A 20 -32.12 -36.55 -16.47
CA CYS A 20 -32.50 -35.38 -15.65
C CYS A 20 -31.47 -35.08 -14.52
N ALA A 21 -30.72 -36.12 -14.07
CA ALA A 21 -29.68 -35.89 -13.06
C ALA A 21 -28.38 -35.33 -13.66
N ILE A 22 -28.19 -35.39 -14.99
CA ILE A 22 -27.00 -34.82 -15.68
C ILE A 22 -27.26 -33.35 -16.09
N ALA A 23 -28.49 -32.82 -15.98
CA ALA A 23 -28.84 -31.47 -16.36
C ALA A 23 -28.78 -30.46 -15.17
N LEU A 24 -28.38 -30.88 -14.00
CA LEU A 24 -27.90 -30.01 -12.95
C LEU A 24 -26.37 -29.90 -13.11
N ALA A 25 -25.93 -29.36 -14.24
CA ALA A 25 -24.59 -28.80 -14.32
C ALA A 25 -24.52 -27.72 -13.25
N ASP A 26 -23.66 -27.91 -12.25
CA ASP A 26 -23.33 -26.88 -11.28
C ASP A 26 -23.15 -25.55 -12.00
N GLU A 27 -24.12 -24.65 -11.86
CA GLU A 27 -23.88 -23.26 -12.18
C GLU A 27 -22.66 -22.85 -11.36
N PRO A 28 -21.67 -22.15 -11.95
CA PRO A 28 -20.50 -21.73 -11.22
C PRO A 28 -20.96 -20.95 -10.00
N ALA A 29 -20.63 -21.45 -8.80
CA ALA A 29 -21.01 -20.78 -7.56
C ALA A 29 -20.42 -19.38 -7.58
N THR A 30 -21.29 -18.39 -7.76
CA THR A 30 -20.91 -16.98 -7.68
C THR A 30 -21.50 -16.42 -6.40
N THR A 31 -20.66 -16.08 -5.45
CA THR A 31 -21.10 -15.39 -4.25
C THR A 31 -21.02 -13.89 -4.53
N MET A 32 -22.17 -13.25 -4.66
CA MET A 32 -22.26 -11.80 -4.77
C MET A 32 -22.48 -11.22 -3.37
N ILE A 33 -21.64 -10.28 -2.98
CA ILE A 33 -21.89 -9.44 -1.81
C ILE A 33 -22.76 -8.28 -2.31
N ASP A 34 -23.83 -7.97 -1.57
CA ASP A 34 -24.65 -6.77 -1.83
C ASP A 34 -23.75 -5.52 -1.68
N THR A 35 -23.38 -4.95 -2.81
CA THR A 35 -22.47 -3.79 -2.87
C THR A 35 -23.12 -2.50 -2.36
N ALA A 36 -24.45 -2.48 -2.18
CA ALA A 36 -25.17 -1.31 -1.65
C ALA A 36 -24.86 -1.04 -0.17
N ASN A 37 -24.42 -2.04 0.57
CA ASN A 37 -24.12 -1.96 2.00
C ASN A 37 -22.64 -2.21 2.35
N VAL A 38 -21.74 -2.24 1.37
CA VAL A 38 -20.30 -2.40 1.65
C VAL A 38 -19.77 -1.08 2.21
N PRO A 39 -19.13 -1.07 3.40
CA PRO A 39 -18.46 0.12 3.91
C PRO A 39 -17.46 0.63 2.88
N SER A 40 -17.35 1.96 2.75
CA SER A 40 -16.33 2.56 1.89
C SER A 40 -14.95 2.12 2.35
N ILE A 41 -14.20 1.46 1.46
CA ILE A 41 -12.83 1.02 1.74
C ILE A 41 -11.95 2.26 1.68
N PRO A 42 -11.16 2.56 2.72
CA PRO A 42 -10.23 3.68 2.69
C PRO A 42 -9.28 3.58 1.50
N ALA A 43 -8.92 4.72 0.90
CA ALA A 43 -7.95 4.77 -0.17
C ALA A 43 -6.65 4.06 0.24
N GLY A 44 -6.09 3.26 -0.65
CA GLY A 44 -4.88 2.51 -0.40
C GLY A 44 -5.03 1.31 0.53
N THR A 45 -6.24 0.85 0.82
CA THR A 45 -6.44 -0.41 1.53
C THR A 45 -6.86 -1.50 0.55
N LEU A 46 -6.06 -2.55 0.44
CA LEU A 46 -6.44 -3.77 -0.26
C LEU A 46 -7.16 -4.69 0.73
N SER A 47 -8.47 -4.64 0.74
CA SER A 47 -9.28 -5.47 1.63
C SER A 47 -9.79 -6.71 0.91
N ALA A 48 -10.34 -7.65 1.71
CA ALA A 48 -10.93 -8.89 1.21
C ALA A 48 -11.94 -8.62 0.09
N SER A 49 -12.03 -9.55 -0.81
CA SER A 49 -12.79 -9.44 -2.06
C SER A 49 -14.29 -9.27 -1.86
N LEU A 50 -14.84 -8.54 -2.79
CA LEU A 50 -16.27 -8.26 -2.88
C LEU A 50 -17.04 -9.35 -3.63
N VAL A 51 -16.35 -10.10 -4.49
CA VAL A 51 -16.92 -11.13 -5.36
C VAL A 51 -15.96 -12.31 -5.43
N SER A 52 -16.50 -13.52 -5.43
CA SER A 52 -15.76 -14.72 -5.81
C SER A 52 -16.52 -15.48 -6.89
N PHE A 53 -15.79 -16.14 -7.78
CA PHE A 53 -16.36 -16.97 -8.82
C PHE A 53 -15.47 -18.14 -9.16
N THR A 54 -16.01 -19.13 -9.86
CA THR A 54 -15.25 -20.25 -10.42
C THR A 54 -15.06 -20.06 -11.92
N SER A 55 -14.04 -20.65 -12.49
CA SER A 55 -13.82 -20.60 -13.93
C SER A 55 -13.38 -21.94 -14.48
N ASN A 56 -13.99 -22.30 -15.63
CA ASN A 56 -13.57 -23.46 -16.45
C ASN A 56 -12.66 -23.03 -17.62
N GLN A 57 -12.30 -21.74 -17.70
CA GLN A 57 -11.45 -21.19 -18.73
C GLN A 57 -10.08 -20.82 -18.17
N THR A 58 -9.10 -20.74 -19.05
CA THR A 58 -7.74 -20.32 -18.70
C THR A 58 -7.53 -18.86 -19.05
N TYR A 59 -7.10 -18.08 -18.05
CA TYR A 59 -6.76 -16.67 -18.23
C TYR A 59 -5.28 -16.45 -17.90
N PRO A 60 -4.52 -15.73 -18.74
CA PRO A 60 -3.17 -15.30 -18.37
C PRO A 60 -3.26 -14.29 -17.21
N VAL A 61 -2.33 -14.39 -16.26
CA VAL A 61 -2.26 -13.51 -15.09
C VAL A 61 -1.03 -12.62 -15.20
N TYR A 62 -1.23 -11.34 -15.03
CA TYR A 62 -0.24 -10.27 -15.14
C TYR A 62 -0.02 -9.62 -13.77
N SER A 63 1.17 -9.11 -13.52
CA SER A 63 1.46 -8.43 -12.26
C SER A 63 0.89 -7.01 -12.18
N ALA A 64 0.65 -6.37 -13.32
CA ALA A 64 0.04 -5.04 -13.42
C ALA A 64 -1.06 -5.04 -14.50
N PRO A 65 -1.96 -4.04 -14.57
CA PRO A 65 -3.01 -3.93 -15.57
C PRO A 65 -2.45 -3.53 -16.96
N ASP A 66 -1.46 -4.28 -17.41
CA ASP A 66 -0.79 -4.15 -18.72
C ASP A 66 -0.34 -5.53 -19.20
N SER A 67 -0.71 -5.90 -20.43
CA SER A 67 -0.35 -7.18 -21.04
C SER A 67 1.16 -7.36 -21.28
N ARG A 68 1.94 -6.30 -21.15
CA ARG A 68 3.41 -6.29 -21.23
C ARG A 68 4.09 -6.40 -19.86
N SER A 69 3.32 -6.35 -18.78
CA SER A 69 3.88 -6.46 -17.42
C SER A 69 4.46 -7.83 -17.14
N ILE A 70 5.37 -7.89 -16.18
CA ILE A 70 5.96 -9.15 -15.69
C ILE A 70 4.83 -10.13 -15.30
N ARG A 71 5.05 -11.38 -15.61
CA ARG A 71 4.15 -12.48 -15.21
C ARG A 71 4.90 -13.44 -14.30
N GLY A 72 4.31 -13.79 -13.18
CA GLY A 72 4.82 -14.82 -12.29
C GLY A 72 5.04 -16.17 -12.99
N ALA A 73 5.59 -17.14 -12.28
CA ALA A 73 5.91 -18.48 -12.83
C ALA A 73 6.81 -18.43 -14.09
N LYS A 74 7.80 -17.52 -14.10
CA LYS A 74 8.71 -17.32 -15.25
C LYS A 74 7.94 -17.02 -16.55
N GLY A 75 7.01 -16.07 -16.50
CA GLY A 75 6.19 -15.64 -17.61
C GLY A 75 4.98 -16.53 -17.95
N ARG A 76 4.72 -17.58 -17.16
CA ARG A 76 3.67 -18.58 -17.45
C ARG A 76 2.47 -18.50 -16.50
N ALA A 77 2.42 -17.51 -15.59
CA ALA A 77 1.32 -17.38 -14.66
C ALA A 77 -0.04 -17.34 -15.39
N ARG A 78 -0.95 -18.20 -14.93
CA ARG A 78 -2.32 -18.29 -15.45
C ARG A 78 -3.22 -18.88 -14.37
N VAL A 79 -4.47 -18.50 -14.38
CA VAL A 79 -5.54 -19.16 -13.65
C VAL A 79 -6.28 -20.09 -14.61
N SER A 80 -6.53 -21.32 -14.22
CA SER A 80 -7.19 -22.34 -15.04
C SER A 80 -7.94 -23.32 -14.17
N THR A 81 -9.20 -23.59 -14.48
CA THR A 81 -10.05 -24.55 -13.77
C THR A 81 -9.97 -24.41 -12.25
N ASN A 82 -9.93 -23.19 -11.78
CA ASN A 82 -9.80 -22.89 -10.36
C ASN A 82 -11.14 -23.03 -9.66
N GLY A 83 -11.15 -23.63 -8.48
CA GLY A 83 -12.34 -23.82 -7.66
C GLY A 83 -12.96 -22.53 -7.18
N TRP A 84 -12.16 -21.47 -7.04
CA TRP A 84 -12.60 -20.11 -6.75
C TRP A 84 -11.57 -19.08 -7.23
N ILE A 85 -12.06 -17.93 -7.61
CA ILE A 85 -11.27 -16.73 -7.93
C ILE A 85 -11.88 -15.58 -7.13
N GLN A 86 -11.08 -14.97 -6.30
CA GLN A 86 -11.49 -13.88 -5.42
C GLN A 86 -11.10 -12.55 -6.07
N VAL A 87 -12.06 -11.61 -6.20
CA VAL A 87 -11.83 -10.33 -6.88
C VAL A 87 -11.70 -9.21 -5.86
N PHE A 88 -10.60 -8.46 -5.89
CA PHE A 88 -10.40 -7.27 -5.05
C PHE A 88 -11.12 -6.04 -5.63
N GLY A 89 -11.13 -5.88 -6.94
CA GLY A 89 -11.76 -4.76 -7.64
C GLY A 89 -11.26 -4.66 -9.08
N SER A 90 -11.70 -3.63 -9.79
CA SER A 90 -11.36 -3.39 -11.18
C SER A 90 -10.49 -2.14 -11.36
N GLU A 91 -9.71 -2.12 -12.44
CA GLU A 91 -8.92 -0.98 -12.91
C GLU A 91 -9.00 -0.97 -14.44
N GLY A 92 -9.85 -0.10 -14.99
CA GLY A 92 -10.16 -0.11 -16.41
C GLY A 92 -10.72 -1.45 -16.90
N ASP A 93 -10.04 -2.06 -17.88
CA ASP A 93 -10.41 -3.38 -18.45
C ASP A 93 -9.87 -4.57 -17.67
N TRP A 94 -9.33 -4.36 -16.49
CA TRP A 94 -8.68 -5.36 -15.67
C TRP A 94 -9.38 -5.55 -14.33
N ILE A 95 -9.22 -6.75 -13.75
CA ILE A 95 -9.59 -7.03 -12.37
C ILE A 95 -8.39 -7.61 -11.63
N LEU A 96 -8.18 -7.16 -10.40
CA LEU A 96 -7.20 -7.73 -9.49
C LEU A 96 -7.85 -8.92 -8.78
N VAL A 97 -7.24 -10.09 -8.89
CA VAL A 97 -7.78 -11.34 -8.36
C VAL A 97 -6.76 -12.08 -7.53
N GLN A 98 -7.26 -12.88 -6.57
CA GLN A 98 -6.51 -13.91 -5.88
C GLN A 98 -7.07 -15.27 -6.26
N TYR A 99 -6.22 -16.26 -6.42
CA TYR A 99 -6.60 -17.63 -6.78
C TYR A 99 -5.58 -18.64 -6.29
N ASP A 100 -6.02 -19.88 -6.10
CA ASP A 100 -5.16 -20.99 -5.68
C ASP A 100 -4.25 -21.44 -6.83
N ILE A 101 -2.98 -21.66 -6.51
CA ILE A 101 -2.02 -22.38 -7.36
C ILE A 101 -1.94 -23.85 -6.90
N THR A 102 -1.92 -24.03 -5.58
CA THR A 102 -1.97 -25.31 -4.87
C THR A 102 -2.73 -25.08 -3.56
N ASP A 103 -2.97 -26.12 -2.78
CA ASP A 103 -3.62 -26.05 -1.46
C ASP A 103 -2.90 -25.12 -0.46
N THR A 104 -1.64 -24.76 -0.73
CA THR A 104 -0.80 -23.96 0.17
C THR A 104 -0.19 -22.72 -0.50
N HIS A 105 -0.51 -22.48 -1.77
CA HIS A 105 0.06 -21.36 -2.52
C HIS A 105 -1.02 -20.66 -3.33
N ASN A 106 -1.12 -19.36 -3.14
CA ASN A 106 -2.02 -18.49 -3.87
C ASN A 106 -1.22 -17.53 -4.73
N ARG A 107 -1.92 -16.81 -5.55
CA ARG A 107 -1.36 -15.68 -6.32
C ARG A 107 -2.38 -14.57 -6.43
N ILE A 108 -1.89 -13.34 -6.29
CA ILE A 108 -2.61 -12.12 -6.60
C ILE A 108 -2.04 -11.54 -7.91
N GLY A 109 -2.93 -11.14 -8.80
CA GLY A 109 -2.54 -10.53 -10.07
C GLY A 109 -3.74 -10.12 -10.91
N TYR A 110 -3.48 -9.55 -12.06
CA TYR A 110 -4.50 -9.02 -12.96
C TYR A 110 -4.88 -10.01 -14.04
N ILE A 111 -6.18 -10.14 -14.29
CA ILE A 111 -6.75 -10.76 -15.49
C ILE A 111 -7.69 -9.75 -16.16
N TYR A 112 -8.05 -10.00 -17.42
CA TYR A 112 -9.03 -9.16 -18.10
C TYR A 112 -10.41 -9.25 -17.45
N LYS A 113 -11.09 -8.09 -17.36
CA LYS A 113 -12.42 -7.95 -16.75
C LYS A 113 -13.52 -8.80 -17.41
N ASN A 114 -13.32 -9.17 -18.69
CA ASN A 114 -14.22 -10.06 -19.41
C ASN A 114 -14.22 -11.51 -18.88
N ALA A 115 -13.35 -11.84 -17.92
CA ALA A 115 -13.39 -13.11 -17.18
C ALA A 115 -14.53 -13.18 -16.17
N LEU A 116 -15.11 -12.04 -15.78
CA LEU A 116 -16.24 -12.02 -14.86
C LEU A 116 -17.48 -12.70 -15.48
N PRO A 117 -18.24 -13.44 -14.69
CA PRO A 117 -19.54 -13.96 -15.13
C PRO A 117 -20.48 -12.84 -15.62
N ALA A 118 -21.38 -13.17 -16.52
CA ALA A 118 -22.35 -12.22 -17.06
C ALA A 118 -23.19 -11.59 -15.94
N GLY A 119 -23.33 -10.27 -15.98
CA GLY A 119 -24.10 -9.50 -14.99
C GLY A 119 -23.39 -9.21 -13.68
N VAL A 120 -22.17 -9.74 -13.47
CA VAL A 120 -21.36 -9.41 -12.30
C VAL A 120 -20.60 -8.10 -12.53
N THR A 121 -20.75 -7.17 -11.60
CA THR A 121 -19.97 -5.92 -11.56
C THR A 121 -19.14 -5.86 -10.30
N VAL A 122 -18.00 -5.23 -10.38
CA VAL A 122 -17.10 -5.00 -9.24
C VAL A 122 -16.72 -3.53 -9.19
N PRO A 123 -16.55 -2.94 -7.99
CA PRO A 123 -16.12 -1.56 -7.85
C PRO A 123 -14.69 -1.38 -8.39
N GLU A 124 -14.33 -0.15 -8.70
CA GLU A 124 -12.95 0.19 -9.00
C GLU A 124 -12.07 0.09 -7.76
N LEU A 125 -10.81 -0.29 -7.97
CA LEU A 125 -9.80 -0.29 -6.93
C LEU A 125 -9.53 1.15 -6.50
N ASN A 126 -9.57 1.39 -5.19
CA ASN A 126 -9.24 2.69 -4.61
C ASN A 126 -7.75 2.73 -4.21
N LEU A 127 -6.87 2.77 -5.22
CA LEU A 127 -5.44 2.78 -5.03
C LEU A 127 -4.92 4.19 -4.73
N THR A 128 -3.83 4.25 -3.96
CA THR A 128 -3.02 5.46 -3.79
C THR A 128 -1.93 5.52 -4.84
N SER A 129 -1.22 6.64 -4.91
CA SER A 129 -0.03 6.81 -5.74
C SER A 129 0.99 7.62 -4.95
N ILE A 130 1.68 6.94 -4.02
CA ILE A 130 2.62 7.57 -3.10
C ILE A 130 4.03 7.14 -3.47
N PRO A 131 4.91 8.06 -3.92
CA PRO A 131 6.29 7.71 -4.21
C PRO A 131 7.02 7.27 -2.94
N SER A 132 7.91 6.30 -3.09
CA SER A 132 8.75 5.79 -2.00
C SER A 132 10.05 5.20 -2.55
N VAL A 133 10.92 4.78 -1.65
CA VAL A 133 12.21 4.17 -1.98
C VAL A 133 12.43 2.95 -1.11
N VAL A 134 13.07 1.93 -1.65
CA VAL A 134 13.42 0.70 -0.93
C VAL A 134 14.67 0.91 -0.09
N HIS A 135 14.60 0.60 1.21
CA HIS A 135 15.71 0.75 2.17
C HIS A 135 16.85 -0.26 2.02
N TYR A 136 16.53 -1.46 1.55
CA TYR A 136 17.46 -2.57 1.41
C TYR A 136 16.95 -3.54 0.35
N ASP A 137 17.83 -4.40 -0.13
CA ASP A 137 17.46 -5.42 -1.11
C ASP A 137 16.27 -6.25 -0.64
N VAL A 138 15.21 -6.31 -1.44
CA VAL A 138 13.98 -7.00 -1.09
C VAL A 138 13.42 -7.80 -2.25
N GLU A 139 12.79 -8.92 -1.96
CA GLU A 139 12.00 -9.68 -2.92
C GLU A 139 10.57 -9.15 -2.96
N VAL A 140 10.07 -8.88 -4.18
CA VAL A 140 8.67 -8.56 -4.43
C VAL A 140 7.90 -9.85 -4.61
N THR A 141 6.85 -10.05 -3.87
CA THR A 141 6.00 -11.25 -3.94
C THR A 141 4.67 -11.00 -4.62
N ASP A 142 4.08 -12.05 -5.19
CA ASP A 142 2.75 -11.99 -5.80
C ASP A 142 1.60 -12.38 -4.83
N ASP A 143 1.90 -12.86 -3.64
CA ASP A 143 0.92 -13.05 -2.56
C ASP A 143 1.59 -13.13 -1.16
N PRO A 144 1.40 -12.15 -0.30
CA PRO A 144 1.96 -12.16 1.05
C PRO A 144 1.12 -12.93 2.07
N LEU A 145 -0.14 -13.30 1.74
CA LEU A 145 -1.08 -13.87 2.71
C LEU A 145 -0.83 -15.35 2.97
N VAL A 146 -0.65 -16.13 1.92
CA VAL A 146 -0.51 -17.60 2.00
C VAL A 146 0.84 -18.06 1.50
N SER A 147 1.36 -17.49 0.41
CA SER A 147 2.63 -17.83 -0.18
C SER A 147 3.47 -16.60 -0.49
N ARG A 148 4.79 -16.82 -0.59
CA ARG A 148 5.74 -15.78 -1.00
C ARG A 148 6.45 -16.24 -2.25
N THR A 149 5.79 -16.10 -3.40
CA THR A 149 6.40 -16.40 -4.69
C THR A 149 7.10 -15.16 -5.22
N PRO A 150 8.44 -15.13 -5.33
CA PRO A 150 9.14 -13.97 -5.85
C PRO A 150 8.74 -13.66 -7.29
N LEU A 151 8.35 -12.43 -7.55
CA LEU A 151 8.15 -11.86 -8.90
C LEU A 151 9.42 -11.23 -9.43
N ALA A 152 10.04 -10.44 -8.57
CA ALA A 152 11.23 -9.66 -8.87
C ALA A 152 12.05 -9.42 -7.60
N ARG A 153 13.25 -8.91 -7.75
CA ARG A 153 14.08 -8.40 -6.66
C ARG A 153 14.38 -6.93 -6.91
N LEU A 154 14.17 -6.11 -5.90
CA LEU A 154 14.55 -4.71 -5.89
C LEU A 154 15.80 -4.54 -5.05
N THR A 155 16.71 -3.70 -5.52
CA THR A 155 17.89 -3.31 -4.76
C THR A 155 17.60 -2.08 -3.92
N GLU A 156 18.41 -1.88 -2.91
CA GLU A 156 18.41 -0.66 -2.10
C GLU A 156 18.37 0.60 -3.00
N ASN A 157 17.65 1.62 -2.55
CA ASN A 157 17.44 2.90 -3.25
C ASN A 157 16.61 2.80 -4.56
N THR A 158 15.98 1.65 -4.85
CA THR A 158 15.04 1.56 -5.96
C THR A 158 13.80 2.38 -5.67
N LYS A 159 13.43 3.29 -6.59
CA LYS A 159 12.20 4.08 -6.52
C LYS A 159 10.99 3.20 -6.84
N VAL A 160 9.95 3.35 -6.05
CA VAL A 160 8.68 2.63 -6.20
C VAL A 160 7.49 3.57 -5.98
N THR A 161 6.30 3.15 -6.40
CA THR A 161 5.05 3.82 -6.08
C THR A 161 4.22 2.92 -5.17
N CYS A 162 3.88 3.38 -3.97
CA CYS A 162 2.99 2.68 -3.05
C CYS A 162 1.54 2.87 -3.49
N LEU A 163 0.85 1.76 -3.76
CA LEU A 163 -0.52 1.72 -4.26
C LEU A 163 -1.54 1.41 -3.19
N GLY A 164 -1.12 0.72 -2.12
CA GLY A 164 -1.99 0.35 -1.02
C GLY A 164 -1.30 -0.58 -0.04
N THR A 165 -2.04 -0.96 1.01
CA THR A 165 -1.53 -1.84 2.07
C THR A 165 -2.44 -3.04 2.29
N MET A 166 -1.85 -4.14 2.74
CA MET A 166 -2.52 -5.36 3.17
C MET A 166 -1.79 -5.89 4.41
N GLY A 167 -2.30 -5.56 5.60
CA GLY A 167 -1.60 -5.86 6.85
C GLY A 167 -0.23 -5.17 6.90
N GLU A 168 0.82 -5.96 7.15
CA GLU A 168 2.20 -5.47 7.22
C GLU A 168 2.89 -5.39 5.84
N TRP A 169 2.13 -5.51 4.76
CA TRP A 169 2.63 -5.50 3.39
C TRP A 169 2.13 -4.28 2.63
N THR A 170 3.00 -3.71 1.83
CA THR A 170 2.66 -2.63 0.90
C THR A 170 2.63 -3.17 -0.53
N TYR A 171 1.53 -2.91 -1.22
CA TYR A 171 1.38 -3.15 -2.66
C TYR A 171 2.03 -2.01 -3.41
N ILE A 172 3.03 -2.32 -4.20
CA ILE A 172 3.84 -1.34 -4.91
C ILE A 172 3.76 -1.52 -6.42
N GLU A 173 4.04 -0.45 -7.16
CA GLU A 173 4.42 -0.48 -8.57
C GLU A 173 5.90 -0.12 -8.70
N ALA A 174 6.62 -0.89 -9.51
CA ALA A 174 8.03 -0.67 -9.81
C ALA A 174 8.32 -1.03 -11.27
N GLU A 175 9.52 -0.70 -11.71
CA GLU A 175 10.05 -1.07 -13.02
C GLU A 175 11.41 -1.78 -12.83
N ALA A 176 11.55 -2.94 -13.48
CA ALA A 176 12.82 -3.64 -13.60
C ALA A 176 13.02 -4.07 -15.04
N ASP A 177 14.21 -3.87 -15.59
CA ASP A 177 14.55 -4.22 -16.97
C ASP A 177 13.60 -3.59 -18.04
N LYS A 178 13.05 -2.42 -17.74
CA LYS A 178 12.02 -1.70 -18.54
C LYS A 178 10.65 -2.39 -18.58
N GLU A 179 10.43 -3.36 -17.70
CA GLU A 179 9.13 -3.99 -17.51
C GLU A 179 8.50 -3.47 -16.23
N ARG A 180 7.29 -2.94 -16.35
CA ARG A 180 6.49 -2.51 -15.20
C ARG A 180 5.88 -3.73 -14.53
N PHE A 181 5.83 -3.70 -13.21
CA PHE A 181 5.16 -4.73 -12.43
C PHE A 181 4.61 -4.15 -11.12
N ARG A 182 3.68 -4.89 -10.54
CA ARG A 182 3.15 -4.65 -9.20
C ARG A 182 3.29 -5.91 -8.36
N GLY A 183 3.43 -5.72 -7.07
CA GLY A 183 3.53 -6.82 -6.10
C GLY A 183 3.67 -6.28 -4.69
N PHE A 184 3.90 -7.17 -3.75
CA PHE A 184 3.96 -6.86 -2.33
C PHE A 184 5.38 -6.90 -1.81
N VAL A 185 5.70 -5.94 -0.97
CA VAL A 185 6.92 -5.90 -0.16
C VAL A 185 6.55 -5.66 1.30
N PRO A 186 7.36 -6.11 2.28
CA PRO A 186 7.15 -5.73 3.67
C PRO A 186 7.15 -4.21 3.80
N SER A 187 6.16 -3.62 4.46
CA SER A 187 6.06 -2.16 4.61
C SER A 187 7.29 -1.57 5.27
N ALA A 188 7.93 -2.31 6.17
CA ALA A 188 9.16 -1.91 6.85
C ALA A 188 10.37 -1.74 5.92
N CYS A 189 10.33 -2.23 4.67
CA CYS A 189 11.42 -2.03 3.71
C CYS A 189 11.31 -0.74 2.91
N LEU A 190 10.23 0.02 3.12
CA LEU A 190 9.97 1.25 2.39
C LEU A 190 10.24 2.45 3.27
N TYR A 191 10.94 3.44 2.71
CA TYR A 191 10.94 4.76 3.33
C TYR A 191 9.53 5.33 3.29
N GLU A 192 9.05 5.84 4.40
CA GLU A 192 7.91 6.73 4.38
C GLU A 192 8.28 7.89 3.47
N THR A 193 7.71 7.95 2.32
CA THR A 193 7.88 8.90 1.22
C THR A 193 9.14 9.77 1.30
N VAL A 194 10.05 9.66 0.36
CA VAL A 194 11.05 10.71 0.16
C VAL A 194 10.28 11.97 -0.21
N MET A 195 10.02 12.77 0.80
CA MET A 195 9.35 14.05 0.64
C MET A 195 10.28 14.98 -0.12
N GLU A 196 9.79 15.60 -1.18
CA GLU A 196 10.59 16.60 -1.88
C GLU A 196 10.94 17.76 -0.92
N LEU A 197 12.12 18.34 -1.07
CA LEU A 197 12.60 19.40 -0.16
C LEU A 197 11.62 20.58 -0.09
N SER A 198 10.95 20.92 -1.19
CA SER A 198 9.90 21.94 -1.24
C SER A 198 8.67 21.56 -0.42
N GLU A 199 8.23 20.30 -0.48
CA GLU A 199 7.12 19.78 0.31
C GLU A 199 7.50 19.72 1.80
N ALA A 200 8.71 19.25 2.11
CA ALA A 200 9.23 19.22 3.46
C ALA A 200 9.28 20.64 4.08
N ARG A 201 9.72 21.62 3.28
CA ARG A 201 9.72 23.04 3.70
C ARG A 201 8.30 23.54 3.99
N GLN A 202 7.32 23.20 3.15
CA GLN A 202 5.91 23.56 3.38
C GLN A 202 5.34 22.87 4.62
N ALA A 203 5.67 21.60 4.84
CA ALA A 203 5.24 20.85 6.02
C ALA A 203 5.78 21.44 7.34
N MET A 204 6.94 22.09 7.29
CA MET A 204 7.54 22.75 8.46
C MET A 204 6.84 24.05 8.87
N LEU A 205 6.11 24.71 7.96
CA LEU A 205 5.51 26.03 8.24
C LEU A 205 4.46 25.96 9.35
N GLY A 206 4.44 26.98 10.19
CA GLY A 206 3.48 27.08 11.28
C GLY A 206 4.12 26.99 12.66
N SER A 207 3.29 26.83 13.67
CA SER A 207 3.72 26.77 15.08
C SER A 207 3.72 25.33 15.60
N TRP A 208 4.81 24.99 16.25
CA TRP A 208 5.09 23.66 16.77
C TRP A 208 5.33 23.72 18.27
N ARG A 209 4.74 22.79 19.00
CA ARG A 209 5.01 22.58 20.41
C ARG A 209 6.10 21.51 20.55
N LEU A 210 7.07 21.76 21.41
CA LEU A 210 8.09 20.79 21.76
C LEU A 210 7.79 20.19 23.13
N TYR A 211 8.10 18.93 23.28
CA TYR A 211 8.00 18.26 24.58
C TYR A 211 9.15 18.67 25.50
N ALA A 212 8.92 18.58 26.78
CA ALA A 212 9.97 18.80 27.79
C ALA A 212 11.15 17.87 27.57
N GLY A 213 12.35 18.43 27.54
CA GLY A 213 13.59 17.69 27.27
C GLY A 213 13.92 17.54 25.79
N SER A 214 13.24 18.29 24.91
CA SER A 214 13.58 18.33 23.49
C SER A 214 15.02 18.77 23.24
N SER A 215 15.60 18.32 22.13
CA SER A 215 16.96 18.72 21.69
C SER A 215 17.05 20.23 21.46
N ILE A 216 15.97 20.85 20.98
CA ILE A 216 15.85 22.31 20.86
C ILE A 216 15.35 22.84 22.20
N ASN A 217 16.13 23.73 22.81
CA ASN A 217 15.72 24.39 24.06
C ASN A 217 14.61 25.42 23.80
N ALA A 218 13.40 24.93 23.58
CA ALA A 218 12.20 25.74 23.39
C ALA A 218 10.94 24.95 23.81
N SER A 219 9.91 25.65 24.25
CA SER A 219 8.57 25.08 24.47
C SER A 219 7.69 25.19 23.22
N ARG A 220 7.97 26.19 22.38
CA ARG A 220 7.28 26.44 21.11
C ARG A 220 8.24 27.06 20.11
N ILE A 221 8.08 26.69 18.84
CA ILE A 221 8.80 27.29 17.72
C ILE A 221 7.81 27.56 16.57
N THR A 222 7.99 28.68 15.86
CA THR A 222 7.18 29.03 14.69
C THR A 222 8.12 29.27 13.52
N PHE A 223 7.94 28.48 12.45
CA PHE A 223 8.66 28.60 11.18
C PHE A 223 7.82 29.39 10.17
N ARG A 224 8.44 30.33 9.45
CA ARG A 224 7.79 31.14 8.43
C ARG A 224 8.39 30.89 7.06
N GLU A 225 7.60 31.17 6.03
CA GLU A 225 7.95 30.94 4.63
C GLU A 225 9.20 31.73 4.19
N ASP A 226 9.41 32.92 4.76
CA ASP A 226 10.57 33.78 4.49
C ASP A 226 11.89 33.25 5.09
N GLY A 227 11.87 32.07 5.73
CA GLY A 227 13.03 31.48 6.40
C GLY A 227 13.30 32.08 7.79
N THR A 228 12.43 32.94 8.31
CA THR A 228 12.53 33.42 9.69
C THR A 228 11.83 32.45 10.65
N MET A 229 12.26 32.47 11.91
CA MET A 229 11.61 31.74 12.99
C MET A 229 11.54 32.55 14.27
N THR A 230 10.57 32.21 15.11
CA THR A 230 10.51 32.69 16.49
C THR A 230 10.31 31.49 17.42
N GLY A 231 10.84 31.55 18.61
CA GLY A 231 10.67 30.51 19.61
C GLY A 231 10.43 31.10 21.01
N ARG A 232 9.94 30.22 21.91
CA ARG A 232 9.76 30.52 23.34
C ARG A 232 10.46 29.43 24.15
N THR A 233 11.23 29.88 25.11
CA THR A 233 11.91 29.01 26.08
C THR A 233 11.35 29.30 27.46
N GLN A 234 10.95 28.27 28.18
CA GLN A 234 10.58 28.40 29.60
C GLN A 234 11.84 28.36 30.46
N LEU A 235 12.10 29.46 31.19
CA LEU A 235 13.19 29.51 32.12
C LEU A 235 12.87 28.80 33.45
N GLU A 236 13.88 28.41 34.22
CA GLU A 236 13.70 27.80 35.54
C GLU A 236 12.85 28.66 36.48
N SER A 237 12.87 29.95 36.30
CA SER A 237 12.02 30.93 37.05
C SER A 237 10.53 30.87 36.69
N GLY A 238 10.13 30.02 35.72
CA GLY A 238 8.77 29.96 35.18
C GLY A 238 8.44 31.07 34.19
N ARG A 239 9.37 32.01 33.93
CA ARG A 239 9.18 33.06 32.90
C ARG A 239 9.46 32.49 31.52
N GLU A 240 8.70 32.94 30.53
CA GLU A 240 8.98 32.69 29.10
C GLU A 240 9.92 33.73 28.53
N MET A 241 10.89 33.32 27.77
CA MET A 241 11.77 34.16 26.99
C MET A 241 11.50 33.89 25.50
N GLU A 242 11.21 34.97 24.78
CA GLU A 242 11.08 34.90 23.32
C GLU A 242 12.44 35.15 22.66
N TRP A 243 12.65 34.46 21.55
CA TRP A 243 13.84 34.62 20.71
C TRP A 243 13.44 34.50 19.23
N SER A 244 14.31 35.00 18.35
CA SER A 244 14.12 34.92 16.90
C SER A 244 15.40 34.47 16.22
N GLY A 245 15.27 34.02 14.98
CA GLY A 245 16.36 33.55 14.17
C GLY A 245 15.92 33.22 12.75
N THR A 246 16.78 32.50 12.06
CA THR A 246 16.49 31.96 10.74
C THR A 246 16.61 30.43 10.74
N TRP A 247 15.90 29.79 9.81
CA TRP A 247 15.89 28.36 9.64
C TRP A 247 16.08 27.99 8.18
N SER A 248 16.65 26.83 7.95
CA SER A 248 16.72 26.17 6.65
C SER A 248 16.64 24.66 6.83
N ILE A 249 16.23 24.01 5.77
CA ILE A 249 16.16 22.54 5.69
C ILE A 249 16.85 22.11 4.40
N ASP A 250 17.60 21.02 4.46
CA ASP A 250 18.25 20.39 3.34
C ASP A 250 18.14 18.87 3.48
N PHE A 251 18.46 18.12 2.42
CA PHE A 251 18.55 16.66 2.52
C PHE A 251 19.68 16.27 3.49
N TYR A 252 19.39 15.23 4.28
CA TYR A 252 20.38 14.70 5.20
C TYR A 252 21.52 14.02 4.42
N ASP A 253 22.76 14.45 4.70
CA ASP A 253 23.94 13.79 4.17
C ASP A 253 24.32 12.57 5.05
N THR A 254 23.89 11.38 4.62
CA THR A 254 24.13 10.10 5.30
C THR A 254 25.61 9.79 5.55
N ARG A 255 26.52 10.45 4.83
CA ARG A 255 27.98 10.29 5.05
C ARG A 255 28.46 10.95 6.33
N ARG A 256 27.64 11.79 6.96
CA ARG A 256 28.03 12.48 8.19
C ARG A 256 27.79 11.68 9.47
N ASP A 257 27.11 10.57 9.41
CA ASP A 257 26.86 9.57 10.49
C ASP A 257 26.60 10.17 11.89
N ARG A 258 25.99 11.36 11.92
CA ARG A 258 25.88 12.19 13.12
C ARG A 258 24.54 12.01 13.83
N TYR A 259 23.54 11.55 13.10
CA TYR A 259 22.18 11.40 13.57
C TYR A 259 21.73 9.96 13.36
N LEU A 260 20.67 9.57 14.07
CA LEU A 260 20.07 8.27 13.90
C LEU A 260 19.69 8.03 12.42
N ASN A 261 19.86 6.79 11.95
CA ASN A 261 19.62 6.35 10.57
C ASN A 261 18.20 6.63 10.02
N GLU A 262 17.36 7.35 10.79
CA GLU A 262 15.97 7.64 10.47
C GLU A 262 15.74 9.09 10.02
N SER A 263 16.78 9.93 10.00
CA SER A 263 16.65 11.33 9.58
C SER A 263 16.72 11.44 8.05
N GLU A 264 15.71 12.05 7.45
CA GLU A 264 15.62 12.29 6.00
C GLU A 264 16.17 13.66 5.61
N PHE A 265 16.07 14.63 6.55
CA PHE A 265 16.47 16.00 6.35
C PHE A 265 17.40 16.48 7.45
N GLU A 266 18.15 17.53 7.15
CA GLU A 266 18.93 18.31 8.12
C GLU A 266 18.24 19.65 8.34
N LEU A 267 17.83 19.93 9.58
CA LEU A 267 17.28 21.21 10.00
C LEU A 267 18.40 22.06 10.59
N THR A 268 18.63 23.23 10.02
CA THR A 268 19.57 24.22 10.53
C THR A 268 18.82 25.38 11.16
N LEU A 269 19.13 25.70 12.42
CA LEU A 269 18.60 26.83 13.17
C LEU A 269 19.73 27.80 13.48
N ALA A 270 19.60 29.08 13.08
CA ALA A 270 20.55 30.13 13.40
C ALA A 270 19.92 31.18 14.34
N ARG A 271 20.49 31.34 15.53
CA ARG A 271 20.05 32.27 16.58
C ARG A 271 21.21 33.18 17.00
N GLY A 272 21.17 34.44 16.61
CA GLY A 272 22.29 35.37 16.83
C GLY A 272 23.56 34.85 16.14
N SER A 273 24.62 34.56 16.91
CA SER A 273 25.87 34.00 16.41
C SER A 273 25.93 32.45 16.48
N ALA A 274 24.92 31.81 17.06
CA ALA A 274 24.88 30.36 17.20
C ALA A 274 24.13 29.73 16.03
N THR A 275 24.71 28.65 15.48
CA THR A 275 24.08 27.80 14.48
C THR A 275 24.02 26.38 15.02
N GLU A 276 22.86 25.79 15.01
CA GLU A 276 22.57 24.45 15.49
C GLU A 276 22.04 23.60 14.33
N GLN A 277 22.43 22.35 14.25
CA GLN A 277 22.00 21.40 13.23
C GLN A 277 21.36 20.18 13.89
N TYR A 278 20.27 19.74 13.32
CA TYR A 278 19.47 18.60 13.78
C TYR A 278 19.11 17.68 12.63
N GLY A 279 19.09 16.39 12.88
CA GLY A 279 18.39 15.45 12.01
C GLY A 279 16.88 15.66 12.13
N LEU A 280 16.16 15.61 11.01
CA LEU A 280 14.73 15.81 10.94
C LEU A 280 14.07 14.70 10.15
N ARG A 281 13.00 14.14 10.70
CA ARG A 281 12.03 13.30 10.00
C ARG A 281 10.66 13.95 10.06
N ILE A 282 9.97 14.01 8.92
CA ILE A 282 8.61 14.54 8.80
C ILE A 282 7.66 13.39 8.59
N CYS A 283 6.86 13.07 9.60
CA CYS A 283 5.84 12.03 9.52
C CYS A 283 4.51 12.62 9.05
N ARG A 284 3.91 11.99 8.05
CA ARG A 284 2.64 12.41 7.45
C ARG A 284 1.54 11.42 7.82
N GLN A 285 0.44 11.91 8.36
CA GLN A 285 -0.76 11.13 8.61
C GLN A 285 -1.91 11.66 7.77
N VAL A 286 -2.65 10.76 7.13
CA VAL A 286 -3.86 11.10 6.38
C VAL A 286 -5.02 11.21 7.36
N LYS A 287 -5.72 12.36 7.37
CA LYS A 287 -6.95 12.55 8.13
C LYS A 287 -8.15 11.95 7.42
N ALA A 288 -9.25 11.80 8.15
CA ALA A 288 -10.50 11.25 7.60
C ALA A 288 -11.10 12.08 6.43
N ASP A 289 -10.76 13.37 6.33
CA ASP A 289 -11.16 14.27 5.26
C ASP A 289 -10.21 14.26 4.05
N GLY A 290 -9.20 13.38 4.06
CA GLY A 290 -8.18 13.28 3.03
C GLY A 290 -7.06 14.31 3.12
N SER A 291 -7.11 15.24 4.06
CA SER A 291 -6.01 16.17 4.32
C SER A 291 -4.87 15.49 5.07
N TYR A 292 -3.70 16.14 5.09
CA TYR A 292 -2.55 15.65 5.82
C TYR A 292 -2.38 16.35 7.15
N GLN A 293 -1.97 15.61 8.16
CA GLN A 293 -1.41 16.12 9.39
C GLN A 293 0.05 15.72 9.45
N TYR A 294 0.91 16.66 9.78
CA TYR A 294 2.32 16.41 9.93
C TYR A 294 2.71 16.34 11.40
N SER A 295 3.68 15.49 11.71
CA SER A 295 4.44 15.53 12.96
C SER A 295 5.92 15.54 12.62
N LEU A 296 6.72 16.16 13.45
CA LEU A 296 8.15 16.31 13.25
C LEU A 296 8.89 15.55 14.33
N VAL A 297 9.90 14.78 13.93
CA VAL A 297 10.84 14.12 14.84
C VAL A 297 12.20 14.78 14.63
N ILE A 298 12.78 15.31 15.68
CA ILE A 298 14.05 16.03 15.65
C ILE A 298 15.08 15.29 16.50
N SER A 299 16.29 15.14 16.02
CA SER A 299 17.39 14.49 16.71
C SER A 299 18.67 15.32 16.64
N ASP A 300 19.37 15.45 17.78
CA ASP A 300 20.73 16.01 17.87
C ASP A 300 21.83 14.92 17.89
N GLY A 301 21.44 13.68 17.61
CA GLY A 301 22.30 12.50 17.70
C GLY A 301 22.40 11.88 19.09
N ALA A 302 22.03 12.60 20.13
CA ALA A 302 21.99 12.10 21.52
C ALA A 302 20.55 11.95 22.03
N ARG A 303 19.63 12.75 21.51
CA ARG A 303 18.21 12.81 21.91
C ARG A 303 17.32 12.90 20.69
N THR A 304 16.17 12.26 20.78
CA THR A 304 15.10 12.38 19.81
C THR A 304 13.93 13.08 20.48
N SER A 305 13.33 14.04 19.80
CA SER A 305 12.22 14.83 20.31
C SER A 305 11.11 14.94 19.28
N ASP A 306 9.91 14.62 19.69
CA ASP A 306 8.73 14.81 18.86
C ASP A 306 8.21 16.25 18.96
N MET A 307 7.77 16.80 17.85
CA MET A 307 7.08 18.07 17.76
C MET A 307 5.66 17.84 17.27
N VAL A 308 4.71 18.51 17.87
CA VAL A 308 3.28 18.41 17.52
C VAL A 308 2.80 19.75 17.03
N VAL A 309 1.94 19.76 16.01
CA VAL A 309 1.30 21.00 15.53
C VAL A 309 0.59 21.69 16.69
N CYS A 310 0.79 22.98 16.84
CA CYS A 310 -0.02 23.82 17.72
C CYS A 310 -1.27 24.25 16.96
N GLU A 311 -2.44 23.98 17.53
CA GLU A 311 -3.73 24.54 17.08
C GLU A 311 -3.80 26.05 17.33
#